data_b9e37f9c2e40d7249a0c9c21fb681b30
#
_entry.id   b9e37f9c2e40d7249a0c9c21fb681b30
#
_cell.length_a   1.000
_cell.length_b   1.000
_cell.length_c   1.000
_cell.angle_alpha   90.00
_cell.angle_beta   90.00
_cell.angle_gamma   90.00
#
_symmetry.space_group_name_H-M   'P 1'
#
loop_
_entity.id
_entity.type
_entity.pdbx_description
1 polymer ?
#
loop_
_entity_poly.entity_id
_entity_poly.type
_entity_poly.pdbx_seq_one_letter_code
_entity_poly.pdbx_strand_id
1 'polypeptide(L)'
;AAEALDFYDVVDQYDKRVELPEANIALKIINGKTGDVTLAKGTDYTLVAATGTDGKTKFWTAEFTADGRKKLLDNRKDDNTKVQMDLVGTVKDKVESDGLFKNKAILLPNAPSNGWTPGSGEVPPPDYPNSEVVSKFGKVKITKVSAKDANAKLAGAEFEVWKCTPQSTPSANFESVDASLDEKLSPAGTATYTTDANGEVTIDGLRNNDWE
;
A
#
# COMPACT_ATOMS: atom_id res chain seq x y z
N ALA A 1 -40.96 0.53 -9.82
CA ALA A 1 -40.04 -0.58 -10.07
C ALA A 1 -38.76 -0.27 -9.29
N ALA A 2 -38.25 -1.22 -8.48
CA ALA A 2 -36.94 -1.04 -7.87
C ALA A 2 -35.91 -0.94 -9.01
N GLU A 3 -35.09 0.08 -8.98
CA GLU A 3 -33.98 0.25 -9.92
C GLU A 3 -33.07 -0.96 -9.78
N ALA A 4 -32.85 -1.73 -10.85
CA ALA A 4 -31.93 -2.85 -10.83
C ALA A 4 -30.51 -2.31 -10.99
N LEU A 5 -29.57 -2.82 -10.20
CA LEU A 5 -28.14 -2.55 -10.36
C LEU A 5 -27.55 -3.67 -11.22
N ASP A 6 -27.44 -3.43 -12.52
CA ASP A 6 -27.03 -4.46 -13.47
C ASP A 6 -25.53 -4.72 -13.48
N PHE A 7 -24.74 -3.75 -13.00
CA PHE A 7 -23.29 -3.80 -12.93
C PHE A 7 -22.78 -3.02 -11.72
N TYR A 8 -21.73 -3.50 -11.09
CA TYR A 8 -21.00 -2.81 -10.02
C TYR A 8 -19.69 -3.53 -9.76
N ASP A 9 -18.57 -2.89 -10.03
CA ASP A 9 -17.25 -3.45 -9.73
C ASP A 9 -16.38 -2.42 -9.04
N VAL A 10 -15.43 -2.91 -8.25
CA VAL A 10 -14.41 -2.09 -7.58
C VAL A 10 -13.04 -2.60 -7.98
N VAL A 11 -12.19 -1.72 -8.50
CA VAL A 11 -10.83 -2.04 -8.90
C VAL A 11 -9.86 -1.36 -7.96
N ASP A 12 -8.92 -2.12 -7.43
CA ASP A 12 -7.74 -1.62 -6.74
C ASP A 12 -6.53 -1.79 -7.66
N GLN A 13 -5.90 -0.67 -8.00
CA GLN A 13 -4.68 -0.59 -8.79
C GLN A 13 -3.52 -0.24 -7.87
N TYR A 14 -2.49 -1.07 -7.81
CA TYR A 14 -1.38 -0.89 -6.89
C TYR A 14 -0.03 -1.21 -7.52
N ASP A 15 1.04 -0.72 -6.90
CA ASP A 15 2.41 -0.95 -7.33
C ASP A 15 2.81 -2.42 -7.17
N LYS A 16 3.49 -2.99 -8.16
CA LYS A 16 3.93 -4.41 -8.16
C LYS A 16 4.82 -4.79 -6.98
N ARG A 17 5.49 -3.81 -6.36
CA ARG A 17 6.34 -4.00 -5.18
C ARG A 17 5.54 -4.24 -3.90
N VAL A 18 4.23 -4.05 -3.97
CA VAL A 18 3.31 -4.41 -2.89
C VAL A 18 2.85 -5.85 -3.11
N GLU A 19 3.07 -6.70 -2.12
CA GLU A 19 2.45 -8.02 -2.07
C GLU A 19 1.11 -7.89 -1.36
N LEU A 20 0.04 -8.16 -2.10
CA LEU A 20 -1.34 -8.11 -1.62
C LEU A 20 -2.02 -9.43 -1.95
N PRO A 21 -1.95 -10.44 -1.05
CA PRO A 21 -2.59 -11.73 -1.28
C PRO A 21 -4.11 -11.60 -1.18
N GLU A 22 -4.82 -12.41 -1.95
CA GLU A 22 -6.29 -12.45 -2.00
C GLU A 22 -6.94 -12.59 -0.61
N ALA A 23 -6.32 -13.36 0.29
CA ALA A 23 -6.81 -13.57 1.65
C ALA A 23 -6.85 -12.29 2.51
N ASN A 24 -6.10 -11.26 2.10
CA ASN A 24 -6.03 -9.98 2.81
C ASN A 24 -6.98 -8.92 2.23
N ILE A 25 -7.94 -9.36 1.40
CA ILE A 25 -8.93 -8.49 0.76
C ILE A 25 -10.32 -8.85 1.30
N ALA A 26 -11.00 -7.85 1.85
CA ALA A 26 -12.37 -8.00 2.35
C ALA A 26 -13.23 -6.81 1.94
N LEU A 27 -14.49 -7.08 1.62
CA LEU A 27 -15.46 -6.06 1.28
C LEU A 27 -16.61 -6.03 2.27
N LYS A 28 -17.11 -4.84 2.53
CA LYS A 28 -18.30 -4.59 3.36
C LYS A 28 -19.09 -3.40 2.87
N ILE A 29 -20.38 -3.39 3.18
CA ILE A 29 -21.23 -2.21 3.08
C ILE A 29 -21.12 -1.49 4.42
N ILE A 30 -20.83 -0.20 4.41
CA ILE A 30 -20.82 0.65 5.61
C ILE A 30 -21.99 1.64 5.57
N ASN A 31 -22.47 2.00 6.75
CA ASN A 31 -23.63 2.88 6.91
C ASN A 31 -24.88 2.38 6.18
N GLY A 32 -25.08 1.08 6.11
CA GLY A 32 -26.30 0.49 5.54
C GLY A 32 -27.52 0.67 6.43
N LYS A 33 -28.70 0.22 5.93
CA LYS A 33 -29.98 0.31 6.66
C LYS A 33 -29.94 -0.33 8.04
N THR A 34 -29.18 -1.42 8.19
CA THR A 34 -29.05 -2.17 9.45
C THR A 34 -27.65 -2.06 10.08
N GLY A 35 -26.88 -1.07 9.65
CA GLY A 35 -25.46 -0.92 10.03
C GLY A 35 -24.51 -1.49 8.98
N ASP A 36 -23.31 -1.87 9.40
CA ASP A 36 -22.30 -2.44 8.51
C ASP A 36 -22.62 -3.90 8.18
N VAL A 37 -22.47 -4.28 6.91
CA VAL A 37 -22.78 -5.62 6.41
C VAL A 37 -21.58 -6.19 5.67
N THR A 38 -21.02 -7.29 6.15
CA THR A 38 -19.94 -8.01 5.48
C THR A 38 -20.46 -8.64 4.19
N LEU A 39 -19.67 -8.50 3.12
CA LEU A 39 -19.91 -9.17 1.85
C LEU A 39 -19.11 -10.48 1.80
N ALA A 40 -19.74 -11.55 1.36
CA ALA A 40 -19.17 -12.87 1.29
C ALA A 40 -18.49 -13.11 -0.07
N LYS A 41 -17.18 -13.35 -0.06
CA LYS A 41 -16.46 -13.76 -1.27
C LYS A 41 -16.99 -15.09 -1.81
N GLY A 42 -17.14 -15.16 -3.13
CA GLY A 42 -17.72 -16.33 -3.83
C GLY A 42 -19.24 -16.31 -3.91
N THR A 43 -19.92 -15.53 -3.06
CA THR A 43 -21.39 -15.36 -3.07
C THR A 43 -21.76 -13.94 -3.54
N ASP A 44 -21.26 -12.92 -2.84
CA ASP A 44 -21.61 -11.53 -3.13
C ASP A 44 -20.67 -10.91 -4.18
N TYR A 45 -19.42 -11.36 -4.21
CA TYR A 45 -18.40 -10.92 -5.17
C TYR A 45 -17.35 -11.99 -5.43
N THR A 46 -16.65 -11.87 -6.56
CA THR A 46 -15.43 -12.63 -6.88
C THR A 46 -14.25 -11.66 -7.01
N LEU A 47 -13.03 -12.18 -6.87
CA LEU A 47 -11.81 -11.40 -7.04
C LEU A 47 -11.05 -11.87 -8.27
N VAL A 48 -10.69 -10.94 -9.14
CA VAL A 48 -9.88 -11.20 -10.34
C VAL A 48 -8.57 -10.43 -10.23
N ALA A 49 -7.45 -11.15 -10.27
CA ALA A 49 -6.12 -10.57 -10.29
C ALA A 49 -5.66 -10.26 -11.72
N ALA A 50 -4.89 -9.19 -11.89
CA ALA A 50 -4.19 -8.91 -13.13
C ALA A 50 -2.83 -8.27 -12.87
N THR A 51 -1.91 -8.44 -13.84
CA THR A 51 -0.66 -7.69 -13.90
C THR A 51 -0.76 -6.69 -15.05
N GLY A 52 -0.39 -5.45 -14.77
CA GLY A 52 -0.45 -4.38 -15.75
C GLY A 52 0.44 -4.62 -16.96
N THR A 53 -0.01 -4.22 -18.14
CA THR A 53 0.75 -4.27 -19.39
C THR A 53 2.02 -3.42 -19.32
N ASP A 54 2.09 -2.47 -18.38
CA ASP A 54 3.27 -1.67 -18.07
C ASP A 54 4.36 -2.44 -17.28
N GLY A 55 4.07 -3.66 -16.83
CA GLY A 55 4.94 -4.48 -15.99
C GLY A 55 5.25 -3.90 -14.61
N LYS A 56 4.59 -2.81 -14.21
CA LYS A 56 4.81 -2.09 -12.94
C LYS A 56 3.60 -2.07 -12.03
N THR A 57 2.42 -2.28 -12.59
CA THR A 57 1.14 -2.19 -11.90
C THR A 57 0.55 -3.57 -11.71
N LYS A 58 -0.21 -3.74 -10.62
CA LYS A 58 -1.07 -4.90 -10.36
C LYS A 58 -2.48 -4.43 -10.06
N PHE A 59 -3.44 -5.32 -10.28
CA PHE A 59 -4.85 -5.05 -10.04
C PHE A 59 -5.50 -6.17 -9.25
N TRP A 60 -6.42 -5.79 -8.39
CA TRP A 60 -7.51 -6.64 -7.91
C TRP A 60 -8.82 -6.02 -8.31
N THR A 61 -9.65 -6.79 -9.00
CA THR A 61 -11.03 -6.38 -9.31
C THR A 61 -11.99 -7.22 -8.50
N ALA A 62 -12.84 -6.56 -7.73
CA ALA A 62 -13.98 -7.19 -7.09
C ALA A 62 -15.19 -7.06 -8.03
N GLU A 63 -15.56 -8.16 -8.68
CA GLU A 63 -16.73 -8.27 -9.56
C GLU A 63 -17.93 -8.68 -8.71
N PHE A 64 -18.94 -7.84 -8.64
CA PHE A 64 -20.14 -8.12 -7.86
C PHE A 64 -21.09 -9.06 -8.60
N THR A 65 -21.46 -10.15 -7.94
CA THR A 65 -22.49 -11.07 -8.43
C THR A 65 -23.88 -10.42 -8.43
N ALA A 66 -24.86 -11.07 -9.03
CA ALA A 66 -26.25 -10.62 -8.94
C ALA A 66 -26.75 -10.54 -7.48
N ASP A 67 -26.35 -11.51 -6.64
CA ASP A 67 -26.69 -11.51 -5.21
C ASP A 67 -26.00 -10.37 -4.47
N GLY A 68 -24.72 -10.10 -4.75
CA GLY A 68 -23.99 -8.98 -4.18
C GLY A 68 -24.61 -7.64 -4.56
N ARG A 69 -24.93 -7.42 -5.83
CA ARG A 69 -25.62 -6.21 -6.30
C ARG A 69 -27.00 -6.02 -5.66
N LYS A 70 -27.76 -7.11 -5.54
CA LYS A 70 -29.04 -7.08 -4.81
C LYS A 70 -28.82 -6.70 -3.34
N LYS A 71 -27.82 -7.25 -2.70
CA LYS A 71 -27.46 -6.94 -1.30
C LYS A 71 -27.07 -5.48 -1.11
N LEU A 72 -26.35 -4.87 -2.09
CA LEU A 72 -26.07 -3.43 -2.10
C LEU A 72 -27.35 -2.60 -2.12
N LEU A 73 -28.28 -2.90 -3.03
CA LEU A 73 -29.57 -2.19 -3.15
C LEU A 73 -30.41 -2.35 -1.90
N ASP A 74 -30.52 -3.55 -1.38
CA ASP A 74 -31.33 -3.86 -0.19
C ASP A 74 -30.83 -3.11 1.05
N ASN A 75 -29.52 -2.88 1.15
CA ASN A 75 -28.89 -2.20 2.29
C ASN A 75 -28.67 -0.69 2.06
N ARG A 76 -28.90 -0.16 0.86
CA ARG A 76 -28.76 1.27 0.62
C ARG A 76 -29.75 2.05 1.48
N LYS A 77 -29.24 2.90 2.35
CA LYS A 77 -30.03 3.78 3.21
C LYS A 77 -30.13 5.18 2.61
N ASP A 78 -29.00 5.78 2.30
CA ASP A 78 -28.84 7.13 1.77
C ASP A 78 -27.49 7.25 1.04
N ASP A 79 -27.08 8.45 0.69
CA ASP A 79 -25.83 8.73 -0.03
C ASP A 79 -24.55 8.51 0.82
N ASN A 80 -24.70 8.24 2.13
CA ASN A 80 -23.59 7.88 3.01
C ASN A 80 -23.35 6.36 3.05
N THR A 81 -24.26 5.56 2.50
CA THR A 81 -24.03 4.11 2.35
C THR A 81 -22.95 3.90 1.30
N LYS A 82 -21.87 3.21 1.68
CA LYS A 82 -20.70 3.00 0.82
C LYS A 82 -20.28 1.54 0.80
N VAL A 83 -19.60 1.14 -0.25
CA VAL A 83 -18.81 -0.08 -0.28
C VAL A 83 -17.40 0.28 0.19
N GLN A 84 -16.91 -0.46 1.18
CA GLN A 84 -15.52 -0.37 1.65
C GLN A 84 -14.80 -1.65 1.28
N MET A 85 -13.62 -1.50 0.66
CA MET A 85 -12.69 -2.58 0.37
C MET A 85 -11.48 -2.41 1.31
N ASP A 86 -11.30 -3.36 2.21
CA ASP A 86 -10.17 -3.38 3.14
C ASP A 86 -9.04 -4.22 2.52
N LEU A 87 -7.85 -3.65 2.47
CA LEU A 87 -6.67 -4.21 1.83
C LEU A 87 -5.48 -4.18 2.80
N VAL A 88 -4.82 -5.30 2.99
CA VAL A 88 -3.60 -5.38 3.81
C VAL A 88 -2.46 -5.95 2.98
N GLY A 89 -1.61 -5.06 2.47
CA GLY A 89 -0.46 -5.40 1.65
C GLY A 89 0.88 -5.19 2.36
N THR A 90 1.91 -5.87 1.90
CA THR A 90 3.29 -5.74 2.37
C THR A 90 4.17 -5.16 1.26
N VAL A 91 4.88 -4.08 1.55
CA VAL A 91 5.87 -3.50 0.62
C VAL A 91 7.15 -4.33 0.67
N LYS A 92 7.53 -4.98 -0.43
CA LYS A 92 8.69 -5.87 -0.49
C LYS A 92 9.95 -5.20 -1.01
N ASP A 93 9.87 -4.45 -2.09
CA ASP A 93 11.03 -3.87 -2.75
C ASP A 93 11.06 -2.35 -2.56
N LYS A 94 11.51 -1.92 -1.39
CA LYS A 94 11.61 -0.49 -1.06
C LYS A 94 12.82 0.19 -1.72
N VAL A 95 13.79 -0.60 -2.16
CA VAL A 95 15.16 -0.19 -2.48
C VAL A 95 15.33 0.29 -3.94
N GLU A 96 14.61 -0.30 -4.88
CA GLU A 96 14.84 -0.08 -6.31
C GLU A 96 13.96 1.03 -6.90
N SER A 97 13.77 2.16 -6.21
CA SER A 97 12.79 3.11 -6.74
C SER A 97 12.97 4.53 -6.26
N ASP A 98 12.11 5.38 -6.81
CA ASP A 98 11.85 6.73 -6.36
C ASP A 98 11.24 6.80 -4.93
N GLY A 99 11.02 5.67 -4.27
CA GLY A 99 10.38 5.58 -2.95
C GLY A 99 8.87 5.84 -2.99
N LEU A 100 8.27 5.96 -4.17
CA LEU A 100 6.84 6.27 -4.32
C LEU A 100 6.05 4.99 -4.58
N PHE A 101 5.00 4.78 -3.79
CA PHE A 101 4.03 3.69 -3.96
C PHE A 101 2.66 4.30 -4.17
N LYS A 102 2.09 4.03 -5.33
CA LYS A 102 0.76 4.52 -5.68
C LYS A 102 -0.27 3.42 -5.52
N ASN A 103 -1.38 3.77 -4.91
CA ASN A 103 -2.58 2.96 -4.85
C ASN A 103 -3.76 3.76 -5.34
N LYS A 104 -4.55 3.20 -6.24
CA LYS A 104 -5.70 3.87 -6.84
C LYS A 104 -6.91 2.96 -6.77
N ALA A 105 -7.94 3.41 -6.08
CA ALA A 105 -9.25 2.76 -6.09
C ALA A 105 -10.12 3.36 -7.19
N ILE A 106 -10.79 2.52 -7.96
CA ILE A 106 -11.66 2.91 -9.08
C ILE A 106 -13.01 2.22 -8.90
N LEU A 107 -14.08 2.98 -8.98
CA LEU A 107 -15.44 2.47 -8.95
C LEU A 107 -16.00 2.40 -10.36
N LEU A 108 -16.49 1.24 -10.74
CA LEU A 108 -17.18 0.98 -11.99
C LEU A 108 -18.69 0.74 -11.69
N PRO A 109 -19.53 1.78 -11.73
CA PRO A 109 -20.96 1.64 -11.42
C PRO A 109 -21.77 1.09 -12.60
N ASN A 110 -21.15 0.99 -13.76
CA ASN A 110 -21.72 0.44 -15.01
C ASN A 110 -20.61 -0.21 -15.84
N ALA A 111 -21.01 -1.13 -16.70
CA ALA A 111 -20.07 -1.82 -17.59
C ALA A 111 -19.34 -0.83 -18.51
N PRO A 112 -18.01 -0.95 -18.64
CA PRO A 112 -17.22 -0.09 -19.50
C PRO A 112 -17.60 -0.23 -20.98
N SER A 113 -17.83 0.90 -21.64
CA SER A 113 -18.24 0.93 -23.06
C SER A 113 -17.12 0.64 -24.03
N ASN A 114 -15.86 0.74 -23.59
CA ASN A 114 -14.65 0.52 -24.43
C ASN A 114 -14.21 -0.95 -24.49
N GLY A 115 -14.96 -1.89 -23.89
CA GLY A 115 -14.61 -3.30 -23.88
C GLY A 115 -13.55 -3.69 -22.84
N TRP A 116 -13.19 -2.80 -21.90
CA TRP A 116 -12.33 -3.17 -20.78
C TRP A 116 -12.96 -4.31 -19.97
N THR A 117 -12.14 -5.27 -19.56
CA THR A 117 -12.57 -6.40 -18.75
C THR A 117 -11.59 -6.62 -17.59
N PRO A 118 -12.08 -7.11 -16.43
CA PRO A 118 -11.22 -7.59 -15.36
C PRO A 118 -10.22 -8.63 -15.87
N GLY A 119 -8.99 -8.57 -15.37
CA GLY A 119 -7.95 -9.51 -15.80
C GLY A 119 -7.19 -9.14 -17.08
N SER A 120 -7.60 -8.12 -17.83
CA SER A 120 -6.92 -7.66 -19.06
C SER A 120 -5.51 -7.10 -18.80
N GLY A 121 -5.22 -6.63 -17.59
CA GLY A 121 -3.99 -5.92 -17.27
C GLY A 121 -3.96 -4.47 -17.76
N GLU A 122 -5.04 -4.00 -18.36
CA GLU A 122 -5.20 -2.61 -18.76
C GLU A 122 -5.84 -1.78 -17.64
N VAL A 123 -5.52 -0.49 -17.62
CA VAL A 123 -6.14 0.45 -16.68
C VAL A 123 -7.59 0.66 -17.08
N PRO A 124 -8.56 0.63 -16.15
CA PRO A 124 -9.93 1.02 -16.43
C PRO A 124 -10.03 2.42 -17.05
N PRO A 125 -11.07 2.71 -17.84
CA PRO A 125 -11.24 4.03 -18.44
C PRO A 125 -11.16 5.16 -17.42
N PRO A 126 -10.56 6.31 -17.79
CA PRO A 126 -10.29 7.41 -16.86
C PRO A 126 -11.53 8.14 -16.35
N ASP A 127 -12.67 7.98 -17.01
CA ASP A 127 -13.90 8.69 -16.70
C ASP A 127 -14.64 8.16 -15.45
N TYR A 128 -14.16 7.04 -14.88
CA TYR A 128 -14.77 6.47 -13.69
C TYR A 128 -14.31 7.16 -12.41
N PRO A 129 -15.20 7.27 -11.39
CA PRO A 129 -14.82 7.80 -10.09
C PRO A 129 -13.62 7.03 -9.50
N ASN A 130 -12.62 7.77 -9.06
CA ASN A 130 -11.42 7.17 -8.50
C ASN A 130 -10.83 8.02 -7.38
N SER A 131 -9.98 7.39 -6.56
CA SER A 131 -9.20 8.02 -5.51
C SER A 131 -7.78 7.43 -5.53
N GLU A 132 -6.77 8.28 -5.48
CA GLU A 132 -5.36 7.87 -5.45
C GLU A 132 -4.72 8.24 -4.12
N VAL A 133 -3.95 7.32 -3.56
CA VAL A 133 -3.09 7.54 -2.40
C VAL A 133 -1.66 7.28 -2.80
N VAL A 134 -0.76 8.16 -2.39
CA VAL A 134 0.68 8.01 -2.62
C VAL A 134 1.38 7.85 -1.28
N SER A 135 2.02 6.70 -1.08
CA SER A 135 2.92 6.48 0.05
C SER A 135 4.36 6.75 -0.36
N LYS A 136 5.09 7.48 0.46
CA LYS A 136 6.49 7.85 0.20
C LYS A 136 7.41 7.19 1.21
N PHE A 137 8.53 6.66 0.71
CA PHE A 137 9.63 6.16 1.53
C PHE A 137 10.90 6.91 1.17
N GLY A 138 11.62 7.34 2.18
CA GLY A 138 12.91 8.01 2.04
C GLY A 138 14.07 7.04 2.15
N LYS A 139 15.27 7.57 1.91
CA LYS A 139 16.53 6.89 2.14
C LYS A 139 17.57 7.85 2.74
N VAL A 140 18.47 7.30 3.53
CA VAL A 140 19.60 8.02 4.08
C VAL A 140 20.86 7.33 3.60
N LYS A 141 21.82 8.10 3.05
CA LYS A 141 23.14 7.64 2.71
C LYS A 141 24.12 8.11 3.78
N ILE A 142 24.83 7.17 4.39
CA ILE A 142 25.88 7.42 5.37
C ILE A 142 27.22 7.22 4.67
N THR A 143 28.12 8.18 4.83
CA THR A 143 29.51 8.05 4.40
C THR A 143 30.42 8.04 5.64
N LYS A 144 31.10 6.93 5.87
CA LYS A 144 32.04 6.80 6.98
C LYS A 144 33.44 7.22 6.55
N VAL A 145 34.01 8.12 7.31
CA VAL A 145 35.37 8.65 7.08
C VAL A 145 36.23 8.49 8.35
N SER A 146 37.53 8.52 8.19
CA SER A 146 38.48 8.53 9.31
C SER A 146 38.35 9.85 10.08
N ALA A 147 38.42 9.78 11.41
CA ALA A 147 38.47 10.98 12.26
C ALA A 147 39.75 11.81 12.05
N LYS A 148 40.81 11.19 11.51
CA LYS A 148 42.10 11.86 11.26
C LYS A 148 42.22 12.45 9.86
N ASP A 149 41.43 11.95 8.91
CA ASP A 149 41.40 12.42 7.52
C ASP A 149 40.02 12.19 6.94
N ALA A 150 39.29 13.28 6.71
CA ALA A 150 37.95 13.25 6.17
C ALA A 150 37.86 12.72 4.72
N ASN A 151 38.99 12.64 4.00
CA ASN A 151 39.05 12.07 2.66
C ASN A 151 39.25 10.55 2.69
N ALA A 152 39.74 10.00 3.81
CA ALA A 152 39.91 8.58 3.96
C ALA A 152 38.58 7.88 4.27
N LYS A 153 38.03 7.23 3.26
CA LYS A 153 36.79 6.44 3.35
C LYS A 153 37.04 5.13 4.08
N LEU A 154 36.11 4.73 4.92
CA LEU A 154 36.24 3.51 5.73
C LEU A 154 35.20 2.47 5.30
N ALA A 155 35.67 1.44 4.60
CA ALA A 155 34.89 0.27 4.26
C ALA A 155 34.70 -0.67 5.48
N GLY A 156 33.63 -1.47 5.47
CA GLY A 156 33.41 -2.49 6.50
C GLY A 156 32.92 -1.92 7.84
N ALA A 157 32.61 -0.66 7.95
CA ALA A 157 32.01 -0.10 9.16
C ALA A 157 30.55 -0.54 9.29
N GLU A 158 30.21 -1.10 10.45
CA GLU A 158 28.86 -1.61 10.73
C GLU A 158 28.05 -0.59 11.51
N PHE A 159 26.75 -0.48 11.14
CA PHE A 159 25.77 0.39 11.77
C PHE A 159 24.51 -0.37 12.14
N GLU A 160 23.99 -0.12 13.31
CA GLU A 160 22.61 -0.41 13.66
C GLU A 160 21.77 0.83 13.42
N VAL A 161 20.58 0.62 12.84
CA VAL A 161 19.63 1.69 12.57
C VAL A 161 18.36 1.40 13.32
N TRP A 162 17.89 2.38 14.05
CA TRP A 162 16.70 2.27 14.87
C TRP A 162 15.68 3.35 14.51
N LYS A 163 14.42 2.96 14.41
CA LYS A 163 13.30 3.88 14.31
C LYS A 163 12.87 4.21 15.73
N CYS A 164 13.19 5.43 16.16
CA CYS A 164 12.84 5.88 17.50
C CYS A 164 11.36 6.22 17.60
N THR A 165 10.74 5.78 18.70
CA THR A 165 9.37 6.20 19.03
C THR A 165 9.40 7.63 19.54
N PRO A 166 8.61 8.57 18.98
CA PRO A 166 8.52 9.94 19.47
C PRO A 166 8.13 9.94 20.94
N GLN A 167 8.97 10.51 21.79
CA GLN A 167 8.65 10.72 23.19
C GLN A 167 7.99 12.09 23.35
N SER A 168 7.03 12.19 24.28
CA SER A 168 6.33 13.44 24.58
C SER A 168 7.21 14.55 25.11
N THR A 169 8.44 14.21 25.51
CA THR A 169 9.49 15.16 25.87
C THR A 169 10.73 14.84 25.03
N PRO A 170 11.13 15.68 24.07
CA PRO A 170 12.38 15.46 23.36
C PRO A 170 13.52 15.47 24.38
N SER A 171 14.18 14.34 24.55
CA SER A 171 15.47 14.30 25.22
C SER A 171 16.44 15.09 24.35
N ALA A 172 17.12 16.07 24.91
CA ALA A 172 18.14 16.85 24.20
C ALA A 172 19.33 15.98 23.74
N ASN A 173 19.39 14.74 24.20
CA ASN A 173 20.41 13.76 23.92
C ASN A 173 19.78 12.51 23.33
N PHE A 174 19.95 12.27 22.06
CA PHE A 174 19.68 11.00 21.38
C PHE A 174 20.72 9.94 21.76
N GLU A 175 21.06 9.83 23.06
CA GLU A 175 22.21 9.04 23.48
C GLU A 175 21.91 7.57 23.73
N SER A 176 20.65 7.16 23.78
CA SER A 176 20.32 5.75 24.00
C SER A 176 19.07 5.32 23.24
N VAL A 177 19.22 4.20 22.55
CA VAL A 177 18.10 3.45 21.99
C VAL A 177 17.39 2.72 23.13
N ASP A 178 16.09 2.87 23.24
CA ASP A 178 15.28 2.03 24.13
C ASP A 178 14.73 0.85 23.33
N ALA A 179 15.39 -0.29 23.40
CA ALA A 179 15.04 -1.50 22.67
C ALA A 179 13.65 -2.05 23.02
N SER A 180 12.98 -1.55 24.07
CA SER A 180 11.61 -1.92 24.41
C SER A 180 10.56 -1.09 23.67
N LEU A 181 10.94 0.09 23.17
CA LEU A 181 10.06 1.06 22.50
C LEU A 181 10.44 1.28 21.05
N ASP A 182 11.71 1.12 20.70
CA ASP A 182 12.25 1.43 19.39
C ASP A 182 12.34 0.18 18.50
N GLU A 183 12.09 0.35 17.22
CA GLU A 183 12.12 -0.71 16.22
C GLU A 183 13.50 -0.74 15.53
N LYS A 184 14.22 -1.86 15.64
CA LYS A 184 15.46 -2.06 14.90
C LYS A 184 15.17 -2.30 13.43
N LEU A 185 15.74 -1.46 12.57
CA LEU A 185 15.70 -1.65 11.11
C LEU A 185 16.92 -2.49 10.72
N SER A 186 16.69 -3.53 9.92
CA SER A 186 17.77 -4.39 9.42
C SER A 186 17.65 -4.56 7.91
N PRO A 187 18.76 -4.59 7.18
CA PRO A 187 18.74 -4.98 5.78
C PRO A 187 18.34 -6.47 5.66
N ALA A 188 17.83 -6.86 4.51
CA ALA A 188 17.41 -8.23 4.27
C ALA A 188 18.57 -9.20 4.51
N GLY A 189 18.38 -10.14 5.47
CA GLY A 189 19.32 -11.22 5.74
C GLY A 189 20.54 -10.86 6.60
N THR A 190 20.67 -9.63 7.11
CA THR A 190 21.79 -9.21 7.99
C THR A 190 21.27 -8.44 9.20
N ALA A 191 22.08 -8.45 10.29
CA ALA A 191 21.73 -7.72 11.51
C ALA A 191 22.17 -6.25 11.50
N THR A 192 23.11 -5.88 10.61
CA THR A 192 23.74 -4.56 10.55
C THR A 192 23.84 -4.07 9.10
N TYR A 193 23.93 -2.76 8.95
CA TYR A 193 24.27 -2.09 7.70
C TYR A 193 25.77 -1.90 7.65
N THR A 194 26.42 -2.31 6.55
CA THR A 194 27.89 -2.28 6.43
C THR A 194 28.31 -1.39 5.27
N THR A 195 29.29 -0.51 5.47
CA THR A 195 29.81 0.37 4.42
C THR A 195 30.58 -0.43 3.36
N ASP A 196 30.39 -0.03 2.11
CA ASP A 196 31.09 -0.57 0.93
C ASP A 196 32.56 -0.09 0.82
N ALA A 197 33.21 -0.42 -0.30
CA ALA A 197 34.58 0.00 -0.59
C ALA A 197 34.78 1.52 -0.65
N ASN A 198 33.71 2.28 -0.89
CA ASN A 198 33.70 3.75 -0.87
C ASN A 198 33.39 4.32 0.51
N GLY A 199 33.27 3.49 1.53
CA GLY A 199 32.86 3.89 2.88
C GLY A 199 31.39 4.31 2.94
N GLU A 200 30.55 3.88 2.01
CA GLU A 200 29.15 4.31 1.89
C GLU A 200 28.20 3.16 2.22
N VAL A 201 27.09 3.49 2.85
CA VAL A 201 25.94 2.61 3.03
C VAL A 201 24.66 3.39 2.89
N THR A 202 23.68 2.80 2.21
CA THR A 202 22.35 3.39 2.04
C THR A 202 21.34 2.63 2.88
N ILE A 203 20.56 3.35 3.67
CA ILE A 203 19.43 2.83 4.44
C ILE A 203 18.16 3.23 3.71
N ASP A 204 17.44 2.26 3.21
CA ASP A 204 16.21 2.45 2.44
C ASP A 204 14.95 2.16 3.25
N GLY A 205 13.80 2.50 2.68
CA GLY A 205 12.49 2.17 3.23
C GLY A 205 12.16 2.92 4.51
N LEU A 206 12.77 4.08 4.70
CA LEU A 206 12.41 4.99 5.78
C LEU A 206 11.07 5.62 5.43
N ARG A 207 10.05 5.32 6.22
CA ARG A 207 8.73 5.92 6.04
C ARG A 207 8.83 7.43 6.24
N ASN A 208 8.43 8.18 5.24
CA ASN A 208 8.28 9.61 5.39
C ASN A 208 7.02 9.85 6.24
N ASN A 209 7.21 10.05 7.53
CA ASN A 209 6.15 10.59 8.35
C ASN A 209 6.18 12.08 8.08
N ASP A 210 5.06 12.61 7.59
CA ASP A 210 4.86 14.04 7.50
C ASP A 210 5.01 14.60 8.92
N TRP A 211 6.18 15.16 9.16
CA TRP A 211 6.41 16.01 10.32
C TRP A 211 5.84 17.37 9.93
N GLU A 212 4.61 17.65 10.37
CA GLU A 212 4.12 19.02 10.47
C GLU A 212 4.65 19.68 11.74
#